data_ad01dd1cf329b69cb40125fb6fbd0086
#
_entry.id   ad01dd1cf329b69cb40125fb6fbd0086
#
_cell.length_a   1.000
_cell.length_b   1.000
_cell.length_c   1.000
_cell.angle_alpha   90.00
_cell.angle_beta   90.00
_cell.angle_gamma   90.00
#
_symmetry.space_group_name_H-M   'P 1'
#
loop_
_entity.id
_entity.type
_entity.pdbx_description
1 polymer ?
#
loop_
_entity_poly.entity_id
_entity_poly.type
_entity_poly.pdbx_seq_one_letter_code
_entity_poly.pdbx_strand_id
1 'polypeptide(L)'
;MSKALVIIKSMGIGDLSILISSIHAISKKIARPVTVLAQKNTRAHAILKHDPHIEEVIELDEKEIKSFFSIIRKIKPKRFDQSYIYSDSIRLYLISKLSGIKENFHYKFFSKSGKNFFKTAKEFTEKILDTKIDSQSKIYCNNNDIIEAKKKYNMTNSTKNIVCGISASGPTKRWDINNYIKLFENLTSKFQCKFFLAGGTNDEDLIKKVTNSSIGNKCTSFSKMKIGETIPIISACQYYIGNDTGWGHIASGLNLKSLFLFMDSPPSAYGNYSKNISIIVPDGETVESCGHNTRGKNKISANKVLHKSLELIN
;
A
#
# COMPACT_ATOMS: atom_id res chain seq x y z
N MET A 1 -21.88 -22.61 0.51
CA MET A 1 -21.13 -21.33 0.39
C MET A 1 -19.98 -21.53 -0.59
N SER A 2 -19.88 -20.69 -1.61
CA SER A 2 -18.86 -20.79 -2.65
C SER A 2 -17.48 -20.49 -2.09
N LYS A 3 -16.47 -21.27 -2.50
CA LYS A 3 -15.05 -21.04 -2.18
C LYS A 3 -14.40 -20.23 -3.28
N ALA A 4 -13.86 -19.07 -2.96
CA ALA A 4 -13.34 -18.15 -3.95
C ALA A 4 -11.83 -17.95 -3.86
N LEU A 5 -11.20 -17.82 -5.03
CA LEU A 5 -9.81 -17.48 -5.22
C LEU A 5 -9.69 -16.08 -5.85
N VAL A 6 -9.01 -15.17 -5.17
CA VAL A 6 -8.65 -13.86 -5.74
C VAL A 6 -7.22 -13.91 -6.24
N ILE A 7 -7.01 -13.66 -7.53
CA ILE A 7 -5.69 -13.70 -8.17
C ILE A 7 -5.21 -12.28 -8.46
N ILE A 8 -4.11 -11.88 -7.83
CA ILE A 8 -3.49 -10.57 -7.98
C ILE A 8 -2.19 -10.72 -8.76
N LYS A 9 -2.14 -10.20 -9.99
CA LYS A 9 -0.92 -10.15 -10.80
C LYS A 9 0.00 -9.00 -10.40
N SER A 10 -0.47 -8.08 -9.59
CA SER A 10 0.24 -6.86 -9.27
C SER A 10 1.55 -7.13 -8.50
N MET A 11 2.49 -6.21 -8.64
CA MET A 11 3.88 -6.47 -8.32
C MET A 11 4.37 -5.75 -7.06
N GLY A 12 3.51 -4.99 -6.37
CA GLY A 12 3.92 -4.16 -5.25
C GLY A 12 2.98 -4.20 -4.04
N ILE A 13 3.50 -3.74 -2.92
CA ILE A 13 2.75 -3.56 -1.67
C ILE A 13 1.59 -2.59 -1.86
N GLY A 14 1.83 -1.47 -2.58
CA GLY A 14 0.81 -0.46 -2.85
C GLY A 14 -0.37 -1.02 -3.63
N ASP A 15 -0.10 -1.79 -4.69
CA ASP A 15 -1.14 -2.39 -5.51
C ASP A 15 -2.04 -3.34 -4.70
N LEU A 16 -1.42 -4.22 -3.88
CA LEU A 16 -2.18 -5.07 -2.97
C LEU A 16 -3.05 -4.24 -2.03
N SER A 17 -2.46 -3.22 -1.39
CA SER A 17 -3.16 -2.40 -0.41
C SER A 17 -4.39 -1.70 -1.01
N ILE A 18 -4.29 -1.24 -2.27
CA ILE A 18 -5.41 -0.66 -3.00
C ILE A 18 -6.51 -1.68 -3.29
N LEU A 19 -6.16 -2.94 -3.60
CA LEU A 19 -7.12 -4.00 -3.93
C LEU A 19 -7.86 -4.58 -2.72
N ILE A 20 -7.44 -4.32 -1.50
CA ILE A 20 -8.06 -4.89 -0.28
C ILE A 20 -9.56 -4.59 -0.21
N SER A 21 -9.99 -3.39 -0.57
CA SER A 21 -11.42 -3.03 -0.59
C SER A 21 -12.25 -3.92 -1.52
N SER A 22 -11.71 -4.23 -2.69
CA SER A 22 -12.32 -5.15 -3.66
C SER A 22 -12.35 -6.60 -3.13
N ILE A 23 -11.28 -7.05 -2.50
CA ILE A 23 -11.19 -8.39 -1.87
C ILE A 23 -12.24 -8.52 -0.77
N HIS A 24 -12.38 -7.50 0.09
CA HIS A 24 -13.40 -7.48 1.14
C HIS A 24 -14.82 -7.51 0.58
N ALA A 25 -15.07 -6.79 -0.52
CA ALA A 25 -16.38 -6.80 -1.17
C ALA A 25 -16.76 -8.20 -1.70
N ILE A 26 -15.81 -8.92 -2.30
CA ILE A 26 -15.99 -10.30 -2.74
C ILE A 26 -16.31 -11.20 -1.54
N SER A 27 -15.49 -11.15 -0.49
CA SER A 27 -15.70 -11.94 0.73
C SER A 27 -17.08 -11.71 1.35
N LYS A 28 -17.51 -10.46 1.44
CA LYS A 28 -18.86 -10.09 1.94
C LYS A 28 -19.96 -10.63 1.05
N LYS A 29 -19.83 -10.53 -0.28
CA LYS A 29 -20.84 -11.01 -1.24
C LYS A 29 -21.06 -12.52 -1.16
N ILE A 30 -19.97 -13.29 -1.02
CA ILE A 30 -20.05 -14.76 -0.89
C ILE A 30 -20.29 -15.24 0.55
N ALA A 31 -20.34 -14.30 1.52
CA ALA A 31 -20.48 -14.56 2.96
C ALA A 31 -19.43 -15.55 3.50
N ARG A 32 -18.20 -15.47 2.98
CA ARG A 32 -17.07 -16.34 3.37
C ARG A 32 -15.73 -15.63 3.13
N PRO A 33 -14.70 -15.85 3.99
CA PRO A 33 -13.34 -15.42 3.68
C PRO A 33 -12.82 -16.04 2.38
N VAL A 34 -11.95 -15.32 1.66
CA VAL A 34 -11.41 -15.74 0.38
C VAL A 34 -9.95 -16.16 0.50
N THR A 35 -9.47 -16.97 -0.45
CA THR A 35 -8.04 -17.22 -0.62
C THR A 35 -7.46 -16.20 -1.60
N VAL A 36 -6.32 -15.61 -1.26
CA VAL A 36 -5.58 -14.66 -2.13
C VAL A 36 -4.34 -15.33 -2.70
N LEU A 37 -4.19 -15.32 -4.02
CA LEU A 37 -2.98 -15.71 -4.73
C LEU A 37 -2.23 -14.45 -5.17
N ALA A 38 -1.03 -14.23 -4.65
CA ALA A 38 -0.22 -13.05 -4.91
C ALA A 38 1.28 -13.38 -5.05
N GLN A 39 2.06 -12.44 -5.56
CA GLN A 39 3.51 -12.58 -5.58
C GLN A 39 4.11 -12.22 -4.21
N LYS A 40 5.23 -12.86 -3.84
CA LYS A 40 5.94 -12.62 -2.56
C LYS A 40 6.34 -11.16 -2.33
N ASN A 41 6.64 -10.41 -3.38
CA ASN A 41 7.00 -8.99 -3.28
C ASN A 41 5.83 -8.09 -2.87
N THR A 42 4.59 -8.54 -2.98
CA THR A 42 3.42 -7.84 -2.41
C THR A 42 3.39 -7.89 -0.88
N ARG A 43 4.11 -8.84 -0.27
CA ARG A 43 4.07 -9.10 1.18
C ARG A 43 2.66 -9.42 1.69
N ALA A 44 1.84 -10.03 0.85
CA ALA A 44 0.43 -10.29 1.12
C ALA A 44 0.21 -11.07 2.42
N HIS A 45 1.03 -12.08 2.69
CA HIS A 45 0.94 -12.87 3.92
C HIS A 45 1.11 -12.03 5.19
N ALA A 46 2.02 -11.04 5.16
CA ALA A 46 2.23 -10.16 6.31
C ALA A 46 1.12 -9.10 6.46
N ILE A 47 0.67 -8.51 5.33
CA ILE A 47 -0.32 -7.43 5.32
C ILE A 47 -1.73 -7.94 5.67
N LEU A 48 -2.08 -9.15 5.20
CA LEU A 48 -3.41 -9.76 5.36
C LEU A 48 -3.49 -10.72 6.55
N LYS A 49 -2.44 -10.82 7.37
CA LYS A 49 -2.32 -11.82 8.46
C LYS A 49 -3.52 -11.85 9.42
N HIS A 50 -4.05 -10.69 9.76
CA HIS A 50 -5.14 -10.56 10.74
C HIS A 50 -6.48 -10.16 10.09
N ASP A 51 -6.58 -10.30 8.77
CA ASP A 51 -7.75 -9.88 8.02
C ASP A 51 -8.85 -10.95 8.09
N PRO A 52 -10.03 -10.65 8.69
CA PRO A 52 -11.12 -11.62 8.85
C PRO A 52 -11.78 -12.02 7.52
N HIS A 53 -11.52 -11.29 6.44
CA HIS A 53 -12.02 -11.60 5.11
C HIS A 53 -11.12 -12.56 4.32
N ILE A 54 -9.96 -12.94 4.89
CA ILE A 54 -8.97 -13.79 4.25
C ILE A 54 -8.87 -15.14 4.95
N GLU A 55 -9.13 -16.22 4.22
CA GLU A 55 -8.96 -17.60 4.70
C GLU A 55 -7.49 -18.03 4.59
N GLU A 56 -6.84 -17.67 3.49
CA GLU A 56 -5.47 -18.09 3.19
C GLU A 56 -4.81 -17.13 2.21
N VAL A 57 -3.49 -16.98 2.32
CA VAL A 57 -2.66 -16.30 1.33
C VAL A 57 -1.69 -17.32 0.72
N ILE A 58 -1.74 -17.48 -0.61
CA ILE A 58 -0.80 -18.27 -1.38
C ILE A 58 0.19 -17.32 -2.04
N GLU A 59 1.40 -17.22 -1.52
CA GLU A 59 2.46 -16.42 -2.12
C GLU A 59 3.27 -17.25 -3.12
N LEU A 60 3.52 -16.65 -4.29
CA LEU A 60 4.34 -17.20 -5.35
C LEU A 60 5.69 -16.46 -5.42
N ASP A 61 6.79 -17.20 -5.48
CA ASP A 61 8.09 -16.62 -5.80
C ASP A 61 8.25 -16.38 -7.31
N GLU A 62 9.40 -15.82 -7.73
CA GLU A 62 9.66 -15.49 -9.13
C GLU A 62 9.71 -16.71 -10.06
N LYS A 63 10.13 -17.88 -9.58
CA LYS A 63 10.17 -19.12 -10.35
C LYS A 63 8.76 -19.70 -10.47
N GLU A 64 8.04 -19.74 -9.38
CA GLU A 64 6.67 -20.26 -9.32
C GLU A 64 5.71 -19.45 -10.18
N ILE A 65 5.79 -18.11 -10.16
CA ILE A 65 4.93 -17.25 -10.99
C ILE A 65 5.17 -17.47 -12.49
N LYS A 66 6.37 -17.85 -12.89
CA LYS A 66 6.71 -18.19 -14.27
C LYS A 66 6.27 -19.61 -14.65
N SER A 67 6.08 -20.51 -13.69
CA SER A 67 5.69 -21.89 -13.92
C SER A 67 4.17 -22.06 -13.96
N PHE A 68 3.63 -22.41 -15.11
CA PHE A 68 2.21 -22.69 -15.31
C PHE A 68 1.70 -23.82 -14.41
N PHE A 69 2.41 -24.93 -14.43
CA PHE A 69 2.03 -26.14 -13.67
C PHE A 69 2.26 -25.99 -12.16
N SER A 70 3.21 -25.19 -11.73
CA SER A 70 3.43 -24.91 -10.31
C SER A 70 2.21 -24.25 -9.68
N ILE A 71 1.63 -23.27 -10.37
CA ILE A 71 0.44 -22.59 -9.87
C ILE A 71 -0.76 -23.53 -9.84
N ILE A 72 -1.00 -24.32 -10.92
CA ILE A 72 -2.08 -25.30 -10.96
C ILE A 72 -1.95 -26.29 -9.80
N ARG A 73 -0.74 -26.80 -9.54
CA ARG A 73 -0.49 -27.74 -8.45
C ARG A 73 -0.85 -27.18 -7.07
N LYS A 74 -0.67 -25.89 -6.87
CA LYS A 74 -1.00 -25.21 -5.61
C LYS A 74 -2.51 -24.96 -5.45
N ILE A 75 -3.23 -24.63 -6.53
CA ILE A 75 -4.63 -24.21 -6.43
C ILE A 75 -5.64 -25.32 -6.67
N LYS A 76 -5.36 -26.28 -7.57
CA LYS A 76 -6.27 -27.37 -7.93
C LYS A 76 -6.73 -28.24 -6.74
N PRO A 77 -5.86 -28.64 -5.79
CA PRO A 77 -6.28 -29.45 -4.64
C PRO A 77 -7.25 -28.71 -3.70
N LYS A 78 -7.28 -27.38 -3.76
CA LYS A 78 -8.10 -26.56 -2.86
C LYS A 78 -9.56 -26.44 -3.31
N ARG A 79 -9.90 -26.87 -4.54
CA ARG A 79 -11.26 -27.00 -5.09
C ARG A 79 -12.09 -25.71 -4.96
N PHE A 80 -11.58 -24.62 -5.56
CA PHE A 80 -12.32 -23.36 -5.63
C PHE A 80 -13.50 -23.48 -6.61
N ASP A 81 -14.63 -22.82 -6.30
CA ASP A 81 -15.79 -22.70 -7.16
C ASP A 81 -15.67 -21.51 -8.12
N GLN A 82 -15.10 -20.41 -7.60
CA GLN A 82 -15.00 -19.12 -8.29
C GLN A 82 -13.59 -18.57 -8.25
N SER A 83 -13.18 -17.84 -9.31
CA SER A 83 -11.96 -17.04 -9.31
C SER A 83 -12.21 -15.62 -9.77
N TYR A 84 -11.56 -14.66 -9.11
CA TYR A 84 -11.57 -13.24 -9.42
C TYR A 84 -10.15 -12.81 -9.80
N ILE A 85 -9.90 -12.57 -11.09
CA ILE A 85 -8.57 -12.37 -11.64
C ILE A 85 -8.38 -10.89 -11.98
N TYR A 86 -7.64 -10.17 -11.14
CA TYR A 86 -7.31 -8.75 -11.35
C TYR A 86 -6.17 -8.60 -12.38
N SER A 87 -6.42 -9.11 -13.56
CA SER A 87 -5.49 -9.09 -14.69
C SER A 87 -6.21 -9.39 -16.01
N ASP A 88 -5.65 -8.89 -17.10
CA ASP A 88 -5.99 -9.21 -18.50
C ASP A 88 -5.21 -10.41 -19.04
N SER A 89 -4.49 -11.14 -18.21
CA SER A 89 -3.62 -12.25 -18.59
C SER A 89 -4.41 -13.50 -18.95
N ILE A 90 -4.42 -13.86 -20.24
CA ILE A 90 -4.97 -15.15 -20.74
C ILE A 90 -4.35 -16.32 -19.99
N ARG A 91 -3.05 -16.25 -19.68
CA ARG A 91 -2.35 -17.29 -18.93
C ARG A 91 -2.97 -17.56 -17.55
N LEU A 92 -3.28 -16.50 -16.78
CA LEU A 92 -3.90 -16.66 -15.45
C LEU A 92 -5.33 -17.21 -15.56
N TYR A 93 -6.07 -16.80 -16.58
CA TYR A 93 -7.38 -17.36 -16.88
C TYR A 93 -7.29 -18.88 -17.20
N LEU A 94 -6.36 -19.29 -18.07
CA LEU A 94 -6.16 -20.71 -18.40
C LEU A 94 -5.71 -21.52 -17.18
N ILE A 95 -4.83 -20.99 -16.34
CA ILE A 95 -4.45 -21.63 -15.07
C ILE A 95 -5.66 -21.90 -14.20
N SER A 96 -6.53 -20.91 -14.05
CA SER A 96 -7.74 -21.04 -13.26
C SER A 96 -8.69 -22.11 -13.84
N LYS A 97 -8.96 -22.08 -15.14
CA LYS A 97 -9.77 -23.08 -15.85
C LYS A 97 -9.24 -24.48 -15.67
N LEU A 98 -7.94 -24.71 -15.93
CA LEU A 98 -7.30 -26.02 -15.84
C LEU A 98 -7.16 -26.52 -14.40
N SER A 99 -7.29 -25.64 -13.44
CA SER A 99 -7.40 -26.00 -12.03
C SER A 99 -8.79 -26.48 -11.62
N GLY A 100 -9.77 -26.50 -12.56
CA GLY A 100 -11.12 -27.00 -12.33
C GLY A 100 -12.08 -25.95 -11.76
N ILE A 101 -11.73 -24.66 -11.78
CA ILE A 101 -12.61 -23.60 -11.29
C ILE A 101 -13.69 -23.33 -12.34
N LYS A 102 -14.95 -23.40 -11.91
CA LYS A 102 -16.11 -23.31 -12.82
C LYS A 102 -16.36 -21.88 -13.28
N GLU A 103 -16.44 -20.95 -12.35
CA GLU A 103 -16.73 -19.53 -12.61
C GLU A 103 -15.44 -18.70 -12.55
N ASN A 104 -15.12 -18.02 -13.64
CA ASN A 104 -13.87 -17.26 -13.77
C ASN A 104 -14.15 -15.84 -14.23
N PHE A 105 -14.00 -14.88 -13.34
CA PHE A 105 -14.13 -13.46 -13.62
C PHE A 105 -12.74 -12.85 -13.84
N HIS A 106 -12.55 -12.08 -14.90
CA HIS A 106 -11.26 -11.48 -15.24
C HIS A 106 -11.45 -10.16 -15.99
N TYR A 107 -10.40 -9.33 -16.04
CA TYR A 107 -10.39 -8.15 -16.89
C TYR A 107 -10.53 -8.53 -18.36
N LYS A 108 -11.09 -7.63 -19.18
CA LYS A 108 -11.12 -7.85 -20.63
C LYS A 108 -9.71 -8.11 -21.13
N PHE A 109 -9.55 -9.17 -21.93
CA PHE A 109 -8.27 -9.46 -22.57
C PHE A 109 -7.86 -8.29 -23.46
N PHE A 110 -6.55 -8.04 -23.51
CA PHE A 110 -5.95 -6.96 -24.30
C PHE A 110 -6.47 -5.55 -23.98
N SER A 111 -7.11 -5.38 -22.84
CA SER A 111 -7.51 -4.05 -22.39
C SER A 111 -6.26 -3.26 -21.95
N LYS A 112 -6.15 -2.01 -22.46
CA LYS A 112 -5.13 -1.07 -21.93
C LYS A 112 -5.54 -0.57 -20.52
N SER A 113 -5.82 -1.48 -19.61
CA SER A 113 -6.38 -1.21 -18.27
C SER A 113 -5.43 -0.46 -17.33
N GLY A 114 -4.19 -0.19 -17.77
CA GLY A 114 -3.14 0.34 -16.90
C GLY A 114 -3.20 1.84 -16.58
N LYS A 115 -4.13 2.62 -17.14
CA LYS A 115 -4.12 4.08 -16.94
C LYS A 115 -4.69 4.53 -15.57
N ASN A 116 -5.55 3.75 -14.95
CA ASN A 116 -6.09 4.03 -13.62
C ASN A 116 -6.34 2.72 -12.87
N PHE A 117 -5.33 2.28 -12.15
CA PHE A 117 -5.32 0.98 -11.48
C PHE A 117 -6.51 0.79 -10.53
N PHE A 118 -6.70 1.75 -9.62
CA PHE A 118 -7.79 1.71 -8.66
C PHE A 118 -9.18 1.69 -9.33
N LYS A 119 -9.41 2.63 -10.27
CA LYS A 119 -10.71 2.75 -10.96
C LYS A 119 -11.07 1.47 -11.71
N THR A 120 -10.10 0.90 -12.44
CA THR A 120 -10.29 -0.35 -13.18
C THR A 120 -10.67 -1.51 -12.25
N ALA A 121 -9.97 -1.65 -11.11
CA ALA A 121 -10.26 -2.69 -10.13
C ALA A 121 -11.64 -2.53 -9.49
N LYS A 122 -12.00 -1.29 -9.13
CA LYS A 122 -13.29 -0.96 -8.55
C LYS A 122 -14.44 -1.25 -9.52
N GLU A 123 -14.39 -0.72 -10.74
CA GLU A 123 -15.42 -0.91 -11.77
C GLU A 123 -15.61 -2.39 -12.12
N PHE A 124 -14.52 -3.15 -12.21
CA PHE A 124 -14.56 -4.60 -12.43
C PHE A 124 -15.29 -5.29 -11.28
N THR A 125 -14.96 -4.98 -10.05
CA THR A 125 -15.57 -5.59 -8.86
C THR A 125 -17.05 -5.21 -8.76
N GLU A 126 -17.39 -3.94 -8.90
CA GLU A 126 -18.78 -3.46 -8.86
C GLU A 126 -19.65 -4.12 -9.93
N LYS A 127 -19.11 -4.27 -11.15
CA LYS A 127 -19.80 -4.93 -12.27
C LYS A 127 -20.11 -6.41 -11.98
N ILE A 128 -19.12 -7.15 -11.42
CA ILE A 128 -19.31 -8.59 -11.17
C ILE A 128 -20.24 -8.83 -9.98
N LEU A 129 -20.11 -8.00 -8.95
CA LEU A 129 -20.91 -8.16 -7.73
C LEU A 129 -22.31 -7.53 -7.84
N ASP A 130 -22.56 -6.79 -8.93
CA ASP A 130 -23.75 -5.96 -9.14
C ASP A 130 -24.08 -5.09 -7.92
N THR A 131 -23.06 -4.39 -7.41
CA THR A 131 -23.20 -3.51 -6.24
C THR A 131 -22.06 -2.50 -6.17
N LYS A 132 -22.35 -1.32 -5.61
CA LYS A 132 -21.31 -0.34 -5.30
C LYS A 132 -20.46 -0.80 -4.13
N ILE A 133 -19.13 -0.56 -4.21
CA ILE A 133 -18.20 -0.93 -3.16
C ILE A 133 -17.56 0.30 -2.53
N ASP A 134 -17.27 0.21 -1.23
CA ASP A 134 -16.43 1.18 -0.55
C ASP A 134 -15.00 1.10 -1.12
N SER A 135 -14.44 2.24 -1.43
CA SER A 135 -13.06 2.33 -1.94
C SER A 135 -12.01 2.31 -0.84
N GLN A 136 -12.41 2.56 0.41
CA GLN A 136 -11.48 2.61 1.53
C GLN A 136 -10.95 1.21 1.85
N SER A 137 -9.68 0.98 1.59
CA SER A 137 -8.98 -0.23 2.04
C SER A 137 -8.81 -0.24 3.56
N LYS A 138 -8.92 -1.41 4.17
CA LYS A 138 -8.72 -1.60 5.60
C LYS A 138 -7.75 -2.74 5.85
N ILE A 139 -6.63 -2.43 6.50
CA ILE A 139 -5.66 -3.41 7.00
C ILE A 139 -5.96 -3.65 8.47
N TYR A 140 -5.91 -4.91 8.89
CA TYR A 140 -6.16 -5.32 10.27
C TYR A 140 -4.86 -5.62 10.99
N CYS A 141 -4.79 -5.21 12.25
CA CYS A 141 -3.66 -5.48 13.14
C CYS A 141 -4.19 -5.98 14.49
N ASN A 142 -3.43 -6.82 15.15
CA ASN A 142 -3.77 -7.30 16.48
C ASN A 142 -3.61 -6.17 17.50
N ASN A 143 -4.59 -5.98 18.37
CA ASN A 143 -4.57 -4.93 19.40
C ASN A 143 -3.42 -5.09 20.39
N ASN A 144 -3.07 -6.32 20.78
CA ASN A 144 -1.95 -6.56 21.70
C ASN A 144 -0.63 -6.13 21.07
N ASP A 145 -0.42 -6.44 19.77
CA ASP A 145 0.78 -6.04 19.03
C ASP A 145 0.89 -4.50 18.95
N ILE A 146 -0.25 -3.80 18.81
CA ILE A 146 -0.29 -2.31 18.82
C ILE A 146 0.10 -1.77 20.21
N ILE A 147 -0.42 -2.37 21.28
CA ILE A 147 -0.11 -1.97 22.67
C ILE A 147 1.39 -2.17 22.96
N GLU A 148 1.94 -3.31 22.55
CA GLU A 148 3.37 -3.60 22.69
C GLU A 148 4.24 -2.62 21.89
N ALA A 149 3.85 -2.30 20.64
CA ALA A 149 4.52 -1.30 19.85
C ALA A 149 4.51 0.08 20.53
N LYS A 150 3.36 0.53 21.06
CA LYS A 150 3.25 1.79 21.82
C LYS A 150 4.19 1.81 23.01
N LYS A 151 4.25 0.72 23.78
CA LYS A 151 5.13 0.60 24.95
C LYS A 151 6.61 0.62 24.53
N LYS A 152 6.99 -0.22 23.57
CA LYS A 152 8.38 -0.36 23.08
C LYS A 152 8.96 0.95 22.56
N TYR A 153 8.16 1.74 21.86
CA TYR A 153 8.59 3.00 21.25
C TYR A 153 8.17 4.24 22.04
N ASN A 154 7.66 4.06 23.28
CA ASN A 154 7.20 5.14 24.16
C ASN A 154 6.25 6.12 23.42
N MET A 155 5.26 5.58 22.70
CA MET A 155 4.27 6.36 21.96
C MET A 155 3.14 6.79 22.87
N THR A 156 3.00 8.09 23.08
CA THR A 156 1.95 8.69 23.93
C THR A 156 0.94 9.45 23.09
N ASN A 157 -0.22 9.75 23.69
CA ASN A 157 -1.25 10.56 23.00
C ASN A 157 -0.83 12.04 22.81
N SER A 158 0.09 12.54 23.63
CA SER A 158 0.63 13.90 23.52
C SER A 158 1.71 14.00 22.42
N THR A 159 2.28 12.89 22.00
CA THR A 159 3.31 12.84 20.95
C THR A 159 2.69 12.59 19.60
N LYS A 160 3.05 13.41 18.62
CA LYS A 160 2.69 13.18 17.21
C LYS A 160 3.61 12.10 16.63
N ASN A 161 3.08 10.89 16.46
CA ASN A 161 3.82 9.76 15.91
C ASN A 161 3.57 9.71 14.40
N ILE A 162 4.61 9.92 13.60
CA ILE A 162 4.52 10.16 12.16
C ILE A 162 5.34 9.10 11.42
N VAL A 163 4.72 8.36 10.53
CA VAL A 163 5.44 7.50 9.58
C VAL A 163 5.90 8.37 8.40
N CYS A 164 7.17 8.27 8.07
CA CYS A 164 7.80 9.11 7.05
C CYS A 164 8.29 8.26 5.87
N GLY A 165 7.59 8.33 4.74
CA GLY A 165 7.96 7.62 3.51
C GLY A 165 9.07 8.34 2.75
N ILE A 166 10.31 8.21 3.23
CA ILE A 166 11.47 8.89 2.62
C ILE A 166 12.05 8.17 1.41
N SER A 167 11.72 6.89 1.23
CA SER A 167 12.11 6.07 0.08
C SER A 167 11.09 6.17 -1.06
N ALA A 168 11.46 5.66 -2.25
CA ALA A 168 10.56 5.39 -3.37
C ALA A 168 11.20 4.40 -4.34
N SER A 169 10.41 3.85 -5.27
CA SER A 169 10.86 2.87 -6.27
C SER A 169 11.89 3.41 -7.28
N GLY A 170 12.08 4.73 -7.34
CA GLY A 170 13.08 5.36 -8.20
C GLY A 170 13.46 6.75 -7.71
N PRO A 171 14.64 7.28 -8.13
CA PRO A 171 15.15 8.56 -7.65
C PRO A 171 14.26 9.75 -8.05
N THR A 172 13.55 9.67 -9.18
CA THR A 172 12.65 10.73 -9.66
C THR A 172 11.38 10.85 -8.83
N LYS A 173 11.06 9.81 -8.05
CA LYS A 173 9.89 9.75 -7.13
C LYS A 173 10.24 10.14 -5.70
N ARG A 174 11.49 10.50 -5.42
CA ARG A 174 11.97 10.84 -4.07
C ARG A 174 12.03 12.34 -3.88
N TRP A 175 11.34 12.85 -2.88
CA TRP A 175 11.56 14.20 -2.41
C TRP A 175 12.92 14.31 -1.74
N ASP A 176 13.57 15.47 -1.84
CA ASP A 176 14.94 15.65 -1.35
C ASP A 176 15.03 15.38 0.16
N ILE A 177 16.05 14.63 0.57
CA ILE A 177 16.23 14.21 1.97
C ILE A 177 16.49 15.38 2.90
N ASN A 178 17.15 16.46 2.43
CA ASN A 178 17.40 17.64 3.23
C ASN A 178 16.08 18.41 3.48
N ASN A 179 15.12 18.34 2.57
CA ASN A 179 13.80 18.90 2.78
C ASN A 179 13.03 18.11 3.85
N TYR A 180 13.18 16.77 3.93
CA TYR A 180 12.62 15.99 5.03
C TYR A 180 13.24 16.39 6.37
N ILE A 181 14.55 16.56 6.46
CA ILE A 181 15.22 17.00 7.69
C ILE A 181 14.68 18.35 8.14
N LYS A 182 14.61 19.34 7.25
CA LYS A 182 14.03 20.66 7.53
C LYS A 182 12.56 20.58 7.95
N LEU A 183 11.76 19.71 7.31
CA LEU A 183 10.36 19.49 7.68
C LEU A 183 10.26 18.96 9.12
N PHE A 184 11.09 17.96 9.48
CA PHE A 184 11.08 17.36 10.82
C PHE A 184 11.53 18.36 11.90
N GLU A 185 12.54 19.17 11.63
CA GLU A 185 12.97 20.28 12.50
C GLU A 185 11.82 21.27 12.75
N ASN A 186 11.14 21.71 11.67
CA ASN A 186 10.01 22.62 11.77
C ASN A 186 8.81 22.02 12.52
N LEU A 187 8.50 20.74 12.31
CA LEU A 187 7.43 20.07 13.05
C LEU A 187 7.78 19.93 14.53
N THR A 188 9.05 19.64 14.83
CA THR A 188 9.51 19.46 16.21
C THR A 188 9.58 20.76 17.00
N SER A 189 9.75 21.91 16.35
CA SER A 189 9.67 23.22 17.00
C SER A 189 8.25 23.57 17.47
N LYS A 190 7.22 22.89 16.93
CA LYS A 190 5.81 23.15 17.23
C LYS A 190 5.14 22.05 18.04
N PHE A 191 5.60 20.79 17.89
CA PHE A 191 4.98 19.61 18.50
C PHE A 191 6.03 18.68 19.10
N GLN A 192 5.63 17.90 20.07
CA GLN A 192 6.40 16.71 20.45
C GLN A 192 6.21 15.65 19.36
N CYS A 193 7.24 15.37 18.58
CA CYS A 193 7.18 14.43 17.46
C CYS A 193 8.08 13.21 17.66
N LYS A 194 7.65 12.09 17.10
CA LYS A 194 8.48 10.90 16.78
C LYS A 194 8.28 10.54 15.33
N PHE A 195 9.38 10.24 14.63
CA PHE A 195 9.39 9.93 13.21
C PHE A 195 9.81 8.48 13.00
N PHE A 196 9.00 7.74 12.25
CA PHE A 196 9.27 6.36 11.87
C PHE A 196 9.63 6.34 10.38
N LEU A 197 10.92 6.19 10.10
CA LEU A 197 11.48 6.31 8.75
C LEU A 197 11.22 5.03 7.95
N ALA A 198 10.28 5.10 7.02
CA ALA A 198 9.89 4.00 6.16
C ALA A 198 10.79 3.92 4.93
N GLY A 199 11.59 2.86 4.87
CA GLY A 199 12.52 2.53 3.81
C GLY A 199 13.02 1.10 3.99
N GLY A 200 13.56 0.50 2.93
CA GLY A 200 14.17 -0.82 2.96
C GLY A 200 15.69 -0.76 3.16
N THR A 201 16.34 -1.92 3.10
CA THR A 201 17.81 -2.05 3.20
C THR A 201 18.55 -1.25 2.11
N ASN A 202 17.95 -1.11 0.93
CA ASN A 202 18.50 -0.32 -0.17
C ASN A 202 18.42 1.21 0.06
N ASP A 203 17.73 1.65 1.11
CA ASP A 203 17.55 3.07 1.45
C ASP A 203 18.38 3.48 2.68
N GLU A 204 19.31 2.63 3.15
CA GLU A 204 20.09 2.87 4.35
C GLU A 204 20.86 4.19 4.31
N ASP A 205 21.40 4.60 3.15
CA ASP A 205 22.14 5.86 3.03
C ASP A 205 21.23 7.09 3.21
N LEU A 206 19.98 7.01 2.74
CA LEU A 206 18.99 8.06 2.98
C LEU A 206 18.62 8.12 4.47
N ILE A 207 18.41 6.96 5.08
CA ILE A 207 18.07 6.84 6.49
C ILE A 207 19.21 7.37 7.36
N LYS A 208 20.47 7.01 7.08
CA LYS A 208 21.65 7.51 7.80
C LYS A 208 21.77 9.03 7.74
N LYS A 209 21.45 9.66 6.61
CA LYS A 209 21.45 11.13 6.52
C LYS A 209 20.49 11.77 7.53
N VAL A 210 19.30 11.18 7.72
CA VAL A 210 18.33 11.67 8.70
C VAL A 210 18.75 11.33 10.13
N THR A 211 19.16 10.10 10.40
CA THR A 211 19.52 9.67 11.77
C THR A 211 20.81 10.31 12.29
N ASN A 212 21.68 10.78 11.41
CA ASN A 212 22.91 11.51 11.77
C ASN A 212 22.68 13.04 11.85
N SER A 213 21.50 13.54 11.54
CA SER A 213 21.15 14.96 11.66
C SER A 213 20.72 15.36 13.08
N SER A 214 20.49 16.65 13.31
CA SER A 214 19.98 17.23 14.56
C SER A 214 18.71 16.56 15.11
N ILE A 215 17.91 15.97 14.18
CA ILE A 215 16.62 15.35 14.51
C ILE A 215 16.71 13.83 14.72
N GLY A 216 17.90 13.24 14.56
CA GLY A 216 18.11 11.80 14.54
C GLY A 216 17.65 11.07 15.79
N ASN A 217 17.76 11.69 16.97
CA ASN A 217 17.33 11.13 18.24
C ASN A 217 15.80 10.96 18.38
N LYS A 218 15.02 11.57 17.49
CA LYS A 218 13.56 11.44 17.40
C LYS A 218 13.11 10.49 16.30
N CYS A 219 14.06 9.83 15.62
CA CYS A 219 13.82 8.98 14.46
C CYS A 219 14.05 7.50 14.78
N THR A 220 13.14 6.66 14.29
CA THR A 220 13.26 5.19 14.30
C THR A 220 13.23 4.67 12.88
N SER A 221 14.23 3.87 12.47
CA SER A 221 14.31 3.30 11.13
C SER A 221 13.58 1.98 11.02
N PHE A 222 12.90 1.77 9.88
CA PHE A 222 12.30 0.48 9.49
C PHE A 222 13.22 -0.39 8.61
N SER A 223 14.39 0.10 8.18
CA SER A 223 15.21 -0.57 7.15
C SER A 223 15.59 -2.03 7.47
N LYS A 224 15.74 -2.35 8.74
CA LYS A 224 16.08 -3.70 9.22
C LYS A 224 14.88 -4.51 9.71
N MET A 225 13.66 -3.96 9.63
CA MET A 225 12.44 -4.62 10.07
C MET A 225 11.74 -5.32 8.90
N LYS A 226 11.15 -6.47 9.18
CA LYS A 226 10.21 -7.09 8.23
C LYS A 226 8.90 -6.30 8.19
N ILE A 227 8.20 -6.30 7.06
CA ILE A 227 6.92 -5.59 6.91
C ILE A 227 5.93 -5.94 8.05
N GLY A 228 5.81 -7.22 8.40
CA GLY A 228 4.90 -7.64 9.48
C GLY A 228 5.22 -7.03 10.85
N GLU A 229 6.50 -6.74 11.12
CA GLU A 229 6.93 -6.11 12.37
C GLU A 229 6.62 -4.60 12.39
N THR A 230 6.51 -3.97 11.22
CA THR A 230 6.22 -2.53 11.12
C THR A 230 4.72 -2.22 11.17
N ILE A 231 3.84 -3.15 10.78
CA ILE A 231 2.39 -2.93 10.78
C ILE A 231 1.86 -2.48 12.15
N PRO A 232 2.19 -3.12 13.28
CA PRO A 232 1.75 -2.66 14.60
C PRO A 232 2.27 -1.25 14.95
N ILE A 233 3.51 -0.93 14.55
CA ILE A 233 4.11 0.38 14.79
C ILE A 233 3.39 1.45 13.99
N ILE A 234 3.13 1.20 12.69
CA ILE A 234 2.37 2.10 11.83
C ILE A 234 0.95 2.27 12.38
N SER A 235 0.29 1.18 12.78
CA SER A 235 -1.06 1.22 13.37
C SER A 235 -1.13 2.06 14.65
N ALA A 236 -0.02 2.17 15.38
CA ALA A 236 0.09 3.00 16.57
C ALA A 236 0.37 4.49 16.26
N CYS A 237 0.71 4.83 15.02
CA CYS A 237 0.91 6.20 14.56
C CYS A 237 -0.42 6.87 14.17
N GLN A 238 -0.40 8.20 14.05
CA GLN A 238 -1.56 9.00 13.64
C GLN A 238 -1.44 9.48 12.19
N TYR A 239 -0.21 9.68 11.71
CA TYR A 239 0.05 10.37 10.46
C TYR A 239 1.06 9.63 9.58
N TYR A 240 0.87 9.77 8.27
CA TYR A 240 1.88 9.46 7.27
C TYR A 240 2.22 10.72 6.48
N ILE A 241 3.49 11.02 6.30
CA ILE A 241 3.98 12.09 5.43
C ILE A 241 5.12 11.53 4.59
N GLY A 242 4.97 11.51 3.27
CA GLY A 242 6.04 10.98 2.45
C GLY A 242 5.71 10.76 0.98
N ASN A 243 6.69 10.22 0.27
CA ASN A 243 6.56 9.87 -1.14
C ASN A 243 5.46 8.82 -1.36
N ASP A 244 4.89 8.77 -2.58
CA ASP A 244 4.03 7.69 -3.03
C ASP A 244 4.80 6.35 -3.00
N THR A 245 4.52 5.54 -1.99
CA THR A 245 5.16 4.24 -1.74
C THR A 245 4.20 3.24 -1.10
N GLY A 246 4.56 1.96 -1.14
CA GLY A 246 3.81 0.90 -0.45
C GLY A 246 3.58 1.17 1.04
N TRP A 247 4.50 1.86 1.72
CA TRP A 247 4.37 2.24 3.13
C TRP A 247 3.21 3.21 3.37
N GLY A 248 3.02 4.19 2.48
CA GLY A 248 1.90 5.12 2.55
C GLY A 248 0.56 4.40 2.35
N HIS A 249 0.50 3.45 1.43
CA HIS A 249 -0.69 2.66 1.20
C HIS A 249 -1.04 1.75 2.40
N ILE A 250 -0.03 1.17 3.08
CA ILE A 250 -0.23 0.47 4.36
C ILE A 250 -0.77 1.44 5.41
N ALA A 251 -0.17 2.62 5.55
CA ALA A 251 -0.60 3.64 6.51
C ALA A 251 -2.05 4.07 6.27
N SER A 252 -2.42 4.33 5.00
CA SER A 252 -3.80 4.65 4.64
C SER A 252 -4.76 3.50 4.94
N GLY A 253 -4.37 2.25 4.67
CA GLY A 253 -5.15 1.05 5.01
C GLY A 253 -5.32 0.83 6.51
N LEU A 254 -4.37 1.29 7.32
CA LEU A 254 -4.42 1.34 8.78
C LEU A 254 -5.13 2.60 9.33
N ASN A 255 -5.79 3.37 8.46
CA ASN A 255 -6.59 4.55 8.77
C ASN A 255 -5.80 5.77 9.26
N LEU A 256 -4.50 5.89 8.96
CA LEU A 256 -3.73 7.09 9.26
C LEU A 256 -4.15 8.26 8.34
N LYS A 257 -4.18 9.47 8.88
CA LYS A 257 -4.23 10.68 8.05
C LYS A 257 -2.92 10.76 7.26
N SER A 258 -2.99 10.76 5.94
CA SER A 258 -1.83 10.54 5.07
C SER A 258 -1.62 11.67 4.08
N LEU A 259 -0.42 12.23 4.04
CA LEU A 259 0.01 13.23 3.07
C LEU A 259 1.01 12.58 2.10
N PHE A 260 0.59 12.40 0.86
CA PHE A 260 1.39 11.77 -0.19
C PHE A 260 2.02 12.82 -1.11
N LEU A 261 3.31 12.66 -1.38
CA LEU A 261 4.05 13.46 -2.35
C LEU A 261 4.17 12.65 -3.65
N PHE A 262 3.41 13.06 -4.66
CA PHE A 262 3.44 12.47 -5.99
C PHE A 262 4.32 13.31 -6.90
N MET A 263 5.46 12.77 -7.35
CA MET A 263 6.40 13.50 -8.19
C MET A 263 6.53 12.92 -9.60
N ASP A 264 6.50 11.61 -9.72
CA ASP A 264 6.69 10.89 -10.99
C ASP A 264 5.81 9.63 -11.02
N SER A 265 4.58 9.78 -10.56
CA SER A 265 3.54 8.75 -10.60
C SER A 265 2.16 9.42 -10.65
N PRO A 266 1.17 8.82 -11.30
CA PRO A 266 -0.15 9.42 -11.46
C PRO A 266 -0.99 9.33 -10.17
N PRO A 267 -1.28 10.46 -9.51
CA PRO A 267 -2.12 10.47 -8.32
C PRO A 267 -3.53 9.96 -8.59
N SER A 268 -4.05 10.19 -9.80
CA SER A 268 -5.36 9.68 -10.23
C SER A 268 -5.46 8.17 -10.19
N ALA A 269 -4.33 7.45 -10.38
CA ALA A 269 -4.29 5.99 -10.37
C ALA A 269 -4.08 5.39 -8.97
N TYR A 270 -3.34 6.09 -8.10
CA TYR A 270 -2.86 5.54 -6.83
C TYR A 270 -3.23 6.36 -5.59
N GLY A 271 -3.70 7.60 -5.73
CA GLY A 271 -3.96 8.51 -4.60
C GLY A 271 -5.43 8.67 -4.23
N ASN A 272 -6.35 8.64 -5.19
CA ASN A 272 -7.76 9.02 -5.00
C ASN A 272 -8.69 7.88 -4.57
N TYR A 273 -8.17 6.86 -3.87
CA TYR A 273 -9.00 5.72 -3.44
C TYR A 273 -9.41 5.78 -1.96
N SER A 274 -8.85 6.68 -1.19
CA SER A 274 -9.11 6.81 0.25
C SER A 274 -9.30 8.27 0.65
N LYS A 275 -10.32 8.52 1.47
CA LYS A 275 -10.59 9.85 2.06
C LYS A 275 -9.50 10.31 3.04
N ASN A 276 -8.66 9.40 3.52
CA ASN A 276 -7.58 9.70 4.44
C ASN A 276 -6.30 10.17 3.73
N ILE A 277 -6.29 10.21 2.39
CA ILE A 277 -5.14 10.62 1.59
C ILE A 277 -5.32 12.06 1.14
N SER A 278 -4.40 12.91 1.54
CA SER A 278 -4.17 14.24 0.95
C SER A 278 -3.00 14.16 -0.02
N ILE A 279 -3.08 14.83 -1.15
CA ILE A 279 -2.12 14.73 -2.25
C ILE A 279 -1.41 16.06 -2.44
N ILE A 280 -0.09 16.01 -2.58
CA ILE A 280 0.74 17.09 -3.11
C ILE A 280 1.37 16.65 -4.43
N VAL A 281 1.26 17.48 -5.45
CA VAL A 281 1.90 17.35 -6.74
C VAL A 281 2.93 18.47 -6.95
N PRO A 282 3.89 18.32 -7.89
CA PRO A 282 4.86 19.37 -8.24
C PRO A 282 4.20 20.71 -8.55
N ASP A 283 4.91 21.79 -8.28
CA ASP A 283 4.43 23.13 -8.57
C ASP A 283 4.24 23.29 -10.09
N GLY A 284 3.07 23.78 -10.49
CA GLY A 284 2.64 23.85 -11.90
C GLY A 284 1.93 22.60 -12.43
N GLU A 285 1.87 21.49 -11.66
CA GLU A 285 1.10 20.29 -12.01
C GLU A 285 -0.23 20.24 -11.28
N THR A 286 -1.18 19.50 -11.87
CA THR A 286 -2.44 19.09 -11.23
C THR A 286 -2.45 17.60 -10.93
N VAL A 287 -3.45 17.11 -10.22
CA VAL A 287 -3.65 15.67 -9.98
C VAL A 287 -3.80 14.90 -11.30
N GLU A 288 -4.36 15.54 -12.32
CA GLU A 288 -4.62 14.96 -13.65
C GLU A 288 -3.38 14.98 -14.54
N SER A 289 -2.56 16.05 -14.45
CA SER A 289 -1.37 16.22 -15.31
C SER A 289 -0.14 15.50 -14.75
N CYS A 290 -0.06 15.31 -13.42
CA CYS A 290 1.03 14.58 -12.80
C CYS A 290 0.98 13.09 -13.18
N GLY A 291 2.07 12.58 -13.74
CA GLY A 291 2.15 11.20 -14.22
C GLY A 291 3.59 10.71 -14.32
N HIS A 292 3.77 9.55 -14.97
CA HIS A 292 5.10 9.05 -15.24
C HIS A 292 5.85 10.00 -16.18
N ASN A 293 7.15 10.20 -15.92
CA ASN A 293 8.07 11.05 -16.68
C ASN A 293 7.84 12.57 -16.50
N THR A 294 7.07 13.00 -15.52
CA THR A 294 6.93 14.43 -15.19
C THR A 294 8.20 15.03 -14.59
N ARG A 295 9.13 14.18 -14.12
CA ARG A 295 10.44 14.56 -13.54
C ARG A 295 10.32 15.63 -12.44
N GLY A 296 9.23 15.56 -11.65
CA GLY A 296 8.88 16.56 -10.65
C GLY A 296 9.76 16.60 -9.38
N LYS A 297 10.88 15.86 -9.35
CA LYS A 297 11.71 15.60 -8.17
C LYS A 297 12.00 16.83 -7.29
N ASN A 298 12.29 17.98 -7.88
CA ASN A 298 12.67 19.20 -7.17
C ASN A 298 11.58 20.29 -7.24
N LYS A 299 10.36 19.94 -7.68
CA LYS A 299 9.29 20.92 -7.93
C LYS A 299 8.22 20.95 -6.83
N ILE A 300 8.40 20.22 -5.74
CA ILE A 300 7.56 20.34 -4.55
C ILE A 300 8.31 21.18 -3.52
N SER A 301 7.86 22.40 -3.27
CA SER A 301 8.50 23.29 -2.32
C SER A 301 8.38 22.80 -0.87
N ALA A 302 9.41 23.01 -0.06
CA ALA A 302 9.42 22.64 1.35
C ALA A 302 8.30 23.37 2.14
N ASN A 303 8.02 24.62 1.80
CA ASN A 303 6.96 25.42 2.43
C ASN A 303 5.57 24.82 2.17
N LYS A 304 5.30 24.35 0.95
CA LYS A 304 4.02 23.71 0.60
C LYS A 304 3.80 22.42 1.42
N VAL A 305 4.86 21.59 1.54
CA VAL A 305 4.78 20.37 2.35
C VAL A 305 4.60 20.69 3.83
N LEU A 306 5.35 21.66 4.36
CA LEU A 306 5.22 22.10 5.77
C LEU A 306 3.81 22.61 6.07
N HIS A 307 3.26 23.48 5.23
CA HIS A 307 1.90 24.02 5.41
C HIS A 307 0.86 22.91 5.44
N LYS A 308 0.90 22.00 4.45
CA LYS A 308 -0.03 20.86 4.38
C LYS A 308 0.18 19.85 5.52
N SER A 309 1.41 19.69 6.01
CA SER A 309 1.68 18.85 7.19
C SER A 309 1.11 19.45 8.47
N LEU A 310 1.16 20.78 8.64
CA LEU A 310 0.55 21.45 9.77
C LEU A 310 -0.98 21.37 9.75
N GLU A 311 -1.60 21.53 8.57
CA GLU A 311 -3.05 21.32 8.39
C GLU A 311 -3.47 19.88 8.74
N LEU A 312 -2.64 18.88 8.40
CA LEU A 312 -2.93 17.47 8.66
C LEU A 312 -2.87 17.13 10.16
N ILE A 313 -1.93 17.77 10.89
CA ILE A 313 -1.58 17.44 12.29
C ILE A 313 -2.48 18.19 13.30
N ASN A 314 -2.94 19.38 12.94
CA ASN A 314 -3.90 20.15 13.74
C ASN A 314 -5.32 19.56 13.61
#